data_5d22bd0816eba3aad5fac658dd7479bd
#
_entry.id   5d22bd0816eba3aad5fac658dd7479bd
#
_cell.length_a   1.000
_cell.length_b   1.000
_cell.length_c   1.000
_cell.angle_alpha   90.00
_cell.angle_beta   90.00
_cell.angle_gamma   90.00
#
_symmetry.space_group_name_H-M   'P 1'
#
loop_
_entity.id
_entity.type
_entity.pdbx_description
1 polymer ?
#
loop_
_entity_poly.entity_id
_entity_poly.type
_entity_poly.pdbx_seq_one_letter_code
_entity_poly.pdbx_strand_id
1 'polypeptide(L)'
;MAGVNEQGSPQATRREALGRVSVDSTRLPWVVTAAVLVTVAALAVAVRWGDGPYVAVVAVLGLLLSWGWPLLLDAPNPVGASVVLMVSSAALATAALVSPAGESLRWLPFAVCVGMMAAFLQQVPRGTIRPRLVDGLAITMTGIAAVASGMAMSPLAGSARGSAFVGVGLAGVAAGAVAELLGRLRRVGALAVFPVMIAGAVVGIWVATTSGFTMSAGLGLGMLTASFSYSVRRIFGAVSGAGEVGGQLALAVGSVLLPGVLVLALGSLAGLLA
;
A
#
# COMPACT_ATOMS: atom_id res chain seq x y z
N MET A 1 29.16 28.14 -51.44
CA MET A 1 27.93 28.33 -50.65
C MET A 1 27.59 26.99 -50.04
N ALA A 2 27.98 26.80 -48.79
CA ALA A 2 27.74 25.57 -48.06
C ALA A 2 26.54 25.80 -47.13
N GLY A 3 25.47 25.00 -47.31
CA GLY A 3 24.28 25.04 -46.47
C GLY A 3 24.59 24.54 -45.08
N VAL A 4 24.37 25.38 -44.09
CA VAL A 4 24.43 25.03 -42.68
C VAL A 4 23.19 24.18 -42.35
N ASN A 5 23.42 22.89 -42.12
CA ASN A 5 22.40 21.96 -41.64
C ASN A 5 22.10 22.31 -40.17
N GLU A 6 20.97 22.96 -39.90
CA GLU A 6 20.45 23.16 -38.56
C GLU A 6 20.07 21.79 -37.96
N GLN A 7 21.02 21.16 -37.29
CA GLN A 7 20.74 20.02 -36.41
C GLN A 7 19.86 20.54 -35.28
N GLY A 8 18.58 20.14 -35.31
CA GLY A 8 17.63 20.44 -34.25
C GLY A 8 18.22 20.13 -32.87
N SER A 9 18.22 21.12 -32.00
CA SER A 9 18.87 21.01 -30.69
C SER A 9 18.32 19.83 -29.90
N PRO A 10 19.18 19.07 -29.16
CA PRO A 10 18.75 17.95 -28.32
C PRO A 10 17.68 18.32 -27.27
N GLN A 11 17.52 19.62 -26.99
CA GLN A 11 16.50 20.15 -26.09
C GLN A 11 15.10 20.19 -26.71
N ALA A 12 14.96 20.32 -28.03
CA ALA A 12 13.66 20.30 -28.72
C ALA A 12 13.06 18.87 -28.68
N THR A 13 13.89 17.86 -28.99
CA THR A 13 13.47 16.44 -28.89
C THR A 13 13.11 16.00 -27.47
N ARG A 14 13.79 16.55 -26.47
CA ARG A 14 13.48 16.27 -25.06
C ARG A 14 12.16 16.92 -24.62
N ARG A 15 11.84 18.12 -25.11
CA ARG A 15 10.56 18.79 -24.85
C ARG A 15 9.40 18.12 -25.55
N GLU A 16 9.57 17.59 -26.75
CA GLU A 16 8.56 16.81 -27.46
C GLU A 16 8.32 15.44 -26.79
N ALA A 17 9.37 14.79 -26.27
CA ALA A 17 9.22 13.56 -25.49
C ALA A 17 8.47 13.79 -24.16
N LEU A 18 8.70 14.92 -23.50
CA LEU A 18 7.97 15.31 -22.27
C LEU A 18 6.52 15.75 -22.55
N GLY A 19 6.22 16.20 -23.77
CA GLY A 19 4.86 16.61 -24.18
C GLY A 19 3.93 15.45 -24.53
N ARG A 20 4.44 14.22 -24.71
CA ARG A 20 3.63 13.05 -25.09
C ARG A 20 3.08 12.23 -23.93
N VAL A 21 3.39 12.58 -22.69
CA VAL A 21 2.75 11.94 -21.51
C VAL A 21 1.55 12.80 -21.06
N SER A 22 0.63 13.06 -21.95
CA SER A 22 -0.74 13.40 -21.54
C SER A 22 -1.46 12.10 -21.17
N VAL A 23 -1.04 11.47 -20.07
CA VAL A 23 -1.87 10.49 -19.39
C VAL A 23 -3.18 11.20 -19.07
N ASP A 24 -4.28 10.62 -19.50
CA ASP A 24 -5.63 11.11 -19.27
C ASP A 24 -5.86 11.21 -17.75
N SER A 25 -5.39 12.32 -17.17
CA SER A 25 -5.30 12.56 -15.71
C SER A 25 -6.67 12.52 -15.03
N THR A 26 -7.74 12.46 -15.82
CA THR A 26 -9.12 12.39 -15.35
C THR A 26 -9.56 10.98 -14.95
N ARG A 27 -8.98 9.93 -15.53
CA ARG A 27 -9.35 8.52 -15.26
C ARG A 27 -8.59 7.90 -14.09
N LEU A 28 -7.35 8.32 -13.84
CA LEU A 28 -6.50 7.79 -12.78
C LEU A 28 -7.16 7.74 -11.39
N PRO A 29 -7.80 8.82 -10.88
CA PRO A 29 -8.30 8.83 -9.52
C PRO A 29 -9.46 7.85 -9.28
N TRP A 30 -10.30 7.59 -10.28
CA TRP A 30 -11.44 6.69 -10.13
C TRP A 30 -11.02 5.23 -10.02
N VAL A 31 -10.06 4.79 -10.83
CA VAL A 31 -9.55 3.41 -10.82
C VAL A 31 -8.86 3.11 -9.49
N VAL A 32 -7.99 4.00 -9.02
CA VAL A 32 -7.30 3.83 -7.74
C VAL A 32 -8.30 3.83 -6.58
N THR A 33 -9.27 4.74 -6.56
CA THR A 33 -10.29 4.77 -5.50
C THR A 33 -11.14 3.51 -5.51
N ALA A 34 -11.60 3.06 -6.68
CA ALA A 34 -12.35 1.82 -6.80
C ALA A 34 -11.55 0.61 -6.32
N ALA A 35 -10.27 0.51 -6.70
CA ALA A 35 -9.38 -0.57 -6.26
C ALA A 35 -9.13 -0.51 -4.74
N VAL A 36 -8.99 0.68 -4.13
CA VAL A 36 -8.91 0.84 -2.68
C VAL A 36 -10.18 0.31 -2.00
N LEU A 37 -11.35 0.70 -2.49
CA LEU A 37 -12.62 0.26 -1.91
C LEU A 37 -12.82 -1.25 -2.03
N VAL A 38 -12.47 -1.86 -3.17
CA VAL A 38 -12.50 -3.32 -3.36
C VAL A 38 -11.52 -4.01 -2.40
N THR A 39 -10.31 -3.50 -2.26
CA THR A 39 -9.30 -4.04 -1.34
C THR A 39 -9.77 -3.95 0.11
N VAL A 40 -10.32 -2.81 0.52
CA VAL A 40 -10.90 -2.63 1.86
C VAL A 40 -12.07 -3.57 2.08
N ALA A 41 -12.99 -3.71 1.12
CA ALA A 41 -14.12 -4.61 1.23
C ALA A 41 -13.67 -6.07 1.35
N ALA A 42 -12.69 -6.51 0.55
CA ALA A 42 -12.14 -7.87 0.64
C ALA A 42 -11.53 -8.15 2.02
N LEU A 43 -10.74 -7.22 2.56
CA LEU A 43 -10.15 -7.35 3.90
C LEU A 43 -11.20 -7.29 5.00
N ALA A 44 -12.21 -6.41 4.88
CA ALA A 44 -13.29 -6.28 5.86
C ALA A 44 -14.18 -7.54 5.92
N VAL A 45 -14.38 -8.22 4.80
CA VAL A 45 -15.07 -9.52 4.76
C VAL A 45 -14.17 -10.61 5.34
N ALA A 46 -12.91 -10.67 4.92
CA ALA A 46 -11.97 -11.71 5.36
C ALA A 46 -11.73 -11.67 6.89
N VAL A 47 -11.59 -10.48 7.45
CA VAL A 47 -11.35 -10.32 8.90
C VAL A 47 -12.52 -10.84 9.76
N ARG A 48 -13.74 -10.88 9.22
CA ARG A 48 -14.92 -11.43 9.90
C ARG A 48 -14.93 -12.96 9.95
N TRP A 49 -14.21 -13.61 9.03
CA TRP A 49 -14.12 -15.07 8.95
C TRP A 49 -12.91 -15.63 9.71
N GLY A 50 -12.10 -14.76 10.31
CA GLY A 50 -10.97 -15.13 11.14
C GLY A 50 -9.62 -14.86 10.52
N ASP A 51 -8.56 -15.31 11.20
CA ASP A 51 -7.17 -15.05 10.82
C ASP A 51 -6.75 -15.76 9.54
N GLY A 52 -7.13 -17.02 9.33
CA GLY A 52 -6.77 -17.80 8.13
C GLY A 52 -7.25 -17.14 6.83
N PRO A 53 -8.57 -16.90 6.65
CA PRO A 53 -9.09 -16.16 5.50
C PRO A 53 -8.48 -14.77 5.34
N TYR A 54 -8.23 -14.08 6.45
CA TYR A 54 -7.57 -12.77 6.41
C TYR A 54 -6.16 -12.87 5.80
N VAL A 55 -5.34 -13.81 6.30
CA VAL A 55 -3.98 -14.06 5.79
C VAL A 55 -4.01 -14.43 4.31
N ALA A 56 -4.97 -15.27 3.89
CA ALA A 56 -5.13 -15.67 2.49
C ALA A 56 -5.41 -14.45 1.58
N VAL A 57 -6.30 -13.55 2.01
CA VAL A 57 -6.60 -12.33 1.23
C VAL A 57 -5.38 -11.42 1.19
N VAL A 58 -4.67 -11.21 2.32
CA VAL A 58 -3.44 -10.41 2.32
C VAL A 58 -2.37 -11.03 1.43
N ALA A 59 -2.25 -12.37 1.38
CA ALA A 59 -1.34 -13.07 0.48
C ALA A 59 -1.66 -12.79 -1.00
N VAL A 60 -2.93 -12.88 -1.39
CA VAL A 60 -3.38 -12.53 -2.76
C VAL A 60 -3.09 -11.07 -3.09
N LEU A 61 -3.37 -10.16 -2.16
CA LEU A 61 -3.04 -8.74 -2.31
C LEU A 61 -1.52 -8.52 -2.40
N GLY A 62 -0.72 -9.27 -1.65
CA GLY A 62 0.73 -9.28 -1.73
C GLY A 62 1.24 -9.73 -3.10
N LEU A 63 0.61 -10.74 -3.72
CA LEU A 63 0.93 -11.16 -5.09
C LEU A 63 0.58 -10.08 -6.12
N LEU A 64 -0.57 -9.42 -5.97
CA LEU A 64 -0.95 -8.29 -6.83
C LEU A 64 0.04 -7.12 -6.67
N LEU A 65 0.43 -6.81 -5.43
CA LEU A 65 1.44 -5.81 -5.13
C LEU A 65 2.79 -6.20 -5.77
N SER A 66 3.20 -7.46 -5.68
CA SER A 66 4.46 -7.95 -6.23
C SER A 66 4.57 -7.74 -7.73
N TRP A 67 3.46 -7.84 -8.45
CA TRP A 67 3.42 -7.57 -9.88
C TRP A 67 3.48 -6.08 -10.20
N GLY A 68 2.71 -5.24 -9.51
CA GLY A 68 2.55 -3.83 -9.86
C GLY A 68 3.53 -2.88 -9.17
N TRP A 69 4.08 -3.23 -7.99
CA TRP A 69 4.93 -2.35 -7.19
C TRP A 69 6.25 -1.97 -7.89
N PRO A 70 6.98 -2.93 -8.51
CA PRO A 70 8.18 -2.60 -9.27
C PRO A 70 7.91 -1.74 -10.52
N LEU A 71 6.73 -1.91 -11.13
CA LEU A 71 6.29 -1.08 -12.26
C LEU A 71 5.92 0.33 -11.79
N LEU A 72 5.23 0.45 -10.66
CA LEU A 72 4.87 1.73 -10.06
C LEU A 72 6.10 2.60 -9.81
N LEU A 73 7.16 2.01 -9.26
CA LEU A 73 8.36 2.73 -8.81
C LEU A 73 9.50 2.73 -9.84
N ASP A 74 9.25 2.33 -11.08
CA ASP A 74 10.26 2.26 -12.15
C ASP A 74 11.53 1.52 -11.72
N ALA A 75 11.34 0.31 -11.21
CA ALA A 75 12.44 -0.52 -10.72
C ALA A 75 13.43 -0.84 -11.84
N PRO A 76 14.75 -0.77 -11.60
CA PRO A 76 15.77 -1.06 -12.61
C PRO A 76 15.75 -2.53 -13.08
N ASN A 77 15.13 -3.42 -12.34
CA ASN A 77 14.83 -4.81 -12.72
C ASN A 77 13.45 -5.21 -12.18
N PRO A 78 12.38 -4.89 -12.90
CA PRO A 78 11.03 -5.14 -12.41
C PRO A 78 10.76 -6.63 -12.21
N VAL A 79 11.21 -7.50 -13.12
CA VAL A 79 10.99 -8.94 -13.03
C VAL A 79 11.65 -9.54 -11.78
N GLY A 80 12.92 -9.22 -11.55
CA GLY A 80 13.62 -9.72 -10.37
C GLY A 80 12.99 -9.20 -9.05
N ALA A 81 12.63 -7.91 -9.00
CA ALA A 81 11.95 -7.35 -7.83
C ALA A 81 10.59 -8.01 -7.60
N SER A 82 9.80 -8.28 -8.67
CA SER A 82 8.54 -9.00 -8.57
C SER A 82 8.72 -10.42 -8.00
N VAL A 83 9.71 -11.17 -8.48
CA VAL A 83 9.98 -12.52 -7.96
C VAL A 83 10.33 -12.50 -6.47
N VAL A 84 11.20 -11.57 -6.04
CA VAL A 84 11.54 -11.45 -4.62
C VAL A 84 10.32 -11.09 -3.79
N LEU A 85 9.49 -10.14 -4.25
CA LEU A 85 8.27 -9.76 -3.55
C LEU A 85 7.25 -10.91 -3.48
N MET A 86 7.11 -11.72 -4.54
CA MET A 86 6.25 -12.91 -4.54
C MET A 86 6.73 -13.95 -3.51
N VAL A 87 8.03 -14.27 -3.51
CA VAL A 87 8.63 -15.19 -2.55
C VAL A 87 8.46 -14.66 -1.13
N SER A 88 8.71 -13.37 -0.90
CA SER A 88 8.54 -12.74 0.40
C SER A 88 7.08 -12.75 0.87
N SER A 89 6.13 -12.48 -0.03
CA SER A 89 4.69 -12.55 0.27
C SER A 89 4.26 -13.97 0.66
N ALA A 90 4.76 -14.97 -0.06
CA ALA A 90 4.51 -16.38 0.26
C ALA A 90 5.12 -16.77 1.61
N ALA A 91 6.37 -16.35 1.88
CA ALA A 91 7.04 -16.61 3.16
C ALA A 91 6.30 -15.96 4.34
N LEU A 92 5.85 -14.71 4.18
CA LEU A 92 5.06 -13.99 5.18
C LEU A 92 3.71 -14.67 5.45
N ALA A 93 3.01 -15.10 4.39
CA ALA A 93 1.75 -15.82 4.52
C ALA A 93 1.95 -17.17 5.22
N THR A 94 2.98 -17.94 4.82
CA THR A 94 3.31 -19.22 5.46
C THR A 94 3.66 -19.02 6.93
N ALA A 95 4.48 -18.01 7.26
CA ALA A 95 4.85 -17.67 8.63
C ALA A 95 3.61 -17.37 9.48
N ALA A 96 2.63 -16.63 8.95
CA ALA A 96 1.40 -16.33 9.65
C ALA A 96 0.50 -17.56 9.83
N LEU A 97 0.39 -18.45 8.83
CA LEU A 97 -0.47 -19.64 8.86
C LEU A 97 0.10 -20.78 9.73
N VAL A 98 1.43 -20.91 9.81
CA VAL A 98 2.11 -21.96 10.63
C VAL A 98 2.19 -21.54 12.09
N SER A 99 2.04 -20.26 12.39
CA SER A 99 2.04 -19.76 13.78
C SER A 99 0.82 -20.28 14.54
N PRO A 100 0.97 -20.66 15.83
CA PRO A 100 -0.17 -20.99 16.68
C PRO A 100 -1.17 -19.85 16.75
N ALA A 101 -2.43 -20.19 16.97
CA ALA A 101 -3.50 -19.19 17.14
C ALA A 101 -3.12 -18.18 18.24
N GLY A 102 -3.19 -16.90 17.94
CA GLY A 102 -2.76 -15.80 18.81
C GLY A 102 -1.28 -15.43 18.74
N GLU A 103 -0.42 -16.26 18.13
CA GLU A 103 1.02 -15.99 17.96
C GLU A 103 1.43 -15.74 16.51
N SER A 104 0.51 -15.31 15.66
CA SER A 104 0.74 -15.14 14.20
C SER A 104 1.90 -14.18 13.86
N LEU A 105 2.36 -13.37 14.80
CA LEU A 105 3.52 -12.49 14.62
C LEU A 105 4.86 -13.16 14.95
N ARG A 106 4.87 -14.35 15.55
CA ARG A 106 6.11 -15.00 16.06
C ARG A 106 7.16 -15.19 14.97
N TRP A 107 6.76 -15.66 13.80
CA TRP A 107 7.64 -15.95 12.67
C TRP A 107 7.72 -14.82 11.65
N LEU A 108 6.93 -13.76 11.82
CA LEU A 108 6.87 -12.63 10.87
C LEU A 108 8.24 -11.95 10.71
N PRO A 109 9.01 -11.63 11.79
CA PRO A 109 10.33 -11.03 11.64
C PRO A 109 11.31 -11.92 10.86
N PHE A 110 11.25 -13.24 11.08
CA PHE A 110 12.07 -14.20 10.35
C PHE A 110 11.73 -14.19 8.84
N ALA A 111 10.44 -14.20 8.49
CA ALA A 111 10.00 -14.13 7.09
C ALA A 111 10.43 -12.82 6.43
N VAL A 112 10.38 -11.69 7.14
CA VAL A 112 10.91 -10.40 6.66
C VAL A 112 12.41 -10.51 6.40
N CYS A 113 13.19 -11.09 7.33
CA CYS A 113 14.62 -11.29 7.14
C CYS A 113 14.94 -12.14 5.89
N VAL A 114 14.18 -13.23 5.68
CA VAL A 114 14.31 -14.07 4.47
C VAL A 114 14.04 -13.25 3.21
N GLY A 115 12.98 -12.44 3.20
CA GLY A 115 12.67 -11.55 2.08
C GLY A 115 13.77 -10.52 1.82
N MET A 116 14.32 -9.92 2.87
CA MET A 116 15.45 -8.98 2.77
C MET A 116 16.70 -9.68 2.22
N MET A 117 17.03 -10.88 2.70
CA MET A 117 18.14 -11.67 2.16
C MET A 117 17.93 -11.99 0.67
N ALA A 118 16.73 -12.38 0.28
CA ALA A 118 16.40 -12.61 -1.12
C ALA A 118 16.60 -11.36 -1.97
N ALA A 119 16.22 -10.17 -1.44
CA ALA A 119 16.44 -8.88 -2.11
C ALA A 119 17.94 -8.58 -2.32
N PHE A 120 18.79 -8.90 -1.35
CA PHE A 120 20.25 -8.79 -1.52
C PHE A 120 20.80 -9.82 -2.50
N LEU A 121 20.44 -11.09 -2.36
CA LEU A 121 20.89 -12.17 -3.23
C LEU A 121 20.53 -11.92 -4.70
N GLN A 122 19.38 -11.35 -4.98
CA GLN A 122 18.97 -10.93 -6.32
C GLN A 122 19.96 -9.94 -6.96
N GLN A 123 20.72 -9.18 -6.17
CA GLN A 123 21.67 -8.21 -6.68
C GLN A 123 23.05 -8.83 -7.01
N VAL A 124 23.37 -10.01 -6.48
CA VAL A 124 24.68 -10.67 -6.63
C VAL A 124 25.01 -11.02 -8.08
N PRO A 125 24.09 -11.62 -8.89
CA PRO A 125 24.40 -12.01 -10.26
C PRO A 125 24.62 -10.83 -11.22
N ARG A 126 24.35 -9.61 -10.80
CA ARG A 126 24.51 -8.40 -11.62
C ARG A 126 25.96 -7.97 -11.60
N GLY A 127 26.59 -7.87 -12.77
CA GLY A 127 28.00 -7.51 -12.93
C GLY A 127 28.45 -6.24 -12.22
N THR A 128 29.69 -5.82 -12.45
CA THR A 128 30.37 -4.73 -11.74
C THR A 128 29.72 -3.35 -11.90
N ILE A 129 28.98 -3.10 -13.00
CA ILE A 129 28.26 -1.84 -13.23
C ILE A 129 26.82 -2.00 -12.73
N ARG A 130 26.53 -1.38 -11.60
CA ARG A 130 25.21 -1.50 -10.89
C ARG A 130 24.52 -0.14 -10.79
N PRO A 131 24.07 0.45 -11.91
CA PRO A 131 23.33 1.69 -11.84
C PRO A 131 22.03 1.48 -11.03
N ARG A 132 21.71 2.42 -10.15
CA ARG A 132 20.48 2.42 -9.35
C ARG A 132 20.29 1.17 -8.45
N LEU A 133 21.39 0.56 -7.93
CA LEU A 133 21.28 -0.59 -7.03
C LEU A 133 20.50 -0.26 -5.76
N VAL A 134 20.77 0.90 -5.18
CA VAL A 134 20.09 1.39 -3.95
C VAL A 134 18.60 1.56 -4.21
N ASP A 135 18.22 2.10 -5.38
CA ASP A 135 16.81 2.28 -5.76
C ASP A 135 16.11 0.92 -5.84
N GLY A 136 16.71 -0.06 -6.52
CA GLY A 136 16.13 -1.39 -6.65
C GLY A 136 15.93 -2.09 -5.31
N LEU A 137 16.90 -1.93 -4.39
CA LEU A 137 16.81 -2.49 -3.04
C LEU A 137 15.72 -1.78 -2.22
N ALA A 138 15.69 -0.45 -2.24
CA ALA A 138 14.69 0.35 -1.53
C ALA A 138 13.26 0.02 -2.00
N ILE A 139 13.06 -0.14 -3.32
CA ILE A 139 11.77 -0.52 -3.91
C ILE A 139 11.32 -1.89 -3.40
N THR A 140 12.22 -2.86 -3.39
CA THR A 140 11.90 -4.21 -2.92
C THR A 140 11.61 -4.23 -1.42
N MET A 141 12.42 -3.54 -0.62
CA MET A 141 12.23 -3.47 0.84
C MET A 141 10.93 -2.77 1.22
N THR A 142 10.55 -1.68 0.54
CA THR A 142 9.28 -1.00 0.81
C THR A 142 8.07 -1.87 0.42
N GLY A 143 8.18 -2.68 -0.64
CA GLY A 143 7.15 -3.66 -0.99
C GLY A 143 7.00 -4.77 0.06
N ILE A 144 8.12 -5.32 0.55
CA ILE A 144 8.12 -6.32 1.65
C ILE A 144 7.48 -5.71 2.91
N ALA A 145 7.85 -4.47 3.26
CA ALA A 145 7.29 -3.77 4.41
C ALA A 145 5.79 -3.54 4.28
N ALA A 146 5.29 -3.25 3.07
CA ALA A 146 3.87 -3.09 2.83
C ALA A 146 3.09 -4.40 3.08
N VAL A 147 3.57 -5.53 2.57
CA VAL A 147 2.93 -6.84 2.80
C VAL A 147 3.04 -7.24 4.26
N ALA A 148 4.21 -7.07 4.89
CA ALA A 148 4.42 -7.37 6.30
C ALA A 148 3.50 -6.53 7.21
N SER A 149 3.30 -5.24 6.87
CA SER A 149 2.37 -4.36 7.58
C SER A 149 0.92 -4.86 7.46
N GLY A 150 0.50 -5.33 6.28
CA GLY A 150 -0.81 -5.97 6.10
C GLY A 150 -0.95 -7.25 6.94
N MET A 151 0.06 -8.12 6.92
CA MET A 151 0.08 -9.36 7.73
C MET A 151 0.09 -9.08 9.24
N ALA A 152 0.65 -7.95 9.68
CA ALA A 152 0.70 -7.58 11.08
C ALA A 152 -0.68 -7.43 11.75
N MET A 153 -1.74 -7.21 10.98
CA MET A 153 -3.12 -7.16 11.52
C MET A 153 -3.73 -8.56 11.79
N SER A 154 -3.08 -9.66 11.34
CA SER A 154 -3.65 -11.02 11.47
C SER A 154 -4.00 -11.43 12.91
N PRO A 155 -3.23 -11.11 13.99
CA PRO A 155 -3.62 -11.48 15.34
C PRO A 155 -4.93 -10.84 15.79
N LEU A 156 -5.23 -9.64 15.29
CA LEU A 156 -6.48 -8.96 15.58
C LEU A 156 -7.68 -9.62 14.88
N ALA A 157 -7.46 -10.28 13.73
CA ALA A 157 -8.51 -10.98 12.98
C ALA A 157 -9.03 -12.23 13.71
N GLY A 158 -8.24 -12.82 14.62
CA GLY A 158 -8.61 -14.01 15.38
C GLY A 158 -9.67 -13.78 16.48
N SER A 159 -10.00 -12.55 16.83
CA SER A 159 -10.99 -12.21 17.86
C SER A 159 -12.07 -11.28 17.34
N ALA A 160 -13.29 -11.41 17.88
CA ALA A 160 -14.42 -10.55 17.47
C ALA A 160 -14.15 -9.08 17.77
N ARG A 161 -13.48 -8.77 18.88
CA ARG A 161 -13.13 -7.41 19.27
C ARG A 161 -11.99 -6.84 18.40
N GLY A 162 -10.96 -7.63 18.12
CA GLY A 162 -9.86 -7.26 17.23
C GLY A 162 -10.33 -7.06 15.79
N SER A 163 -11.18 -7.95 15.26
CA SER A 163 -11.74 -7.85 13.92
C SER A 163 -12.59 -6.58 13.75
N ALA A 164 -13.36 -6.21 14.76
CA ALA A 164 -14.11 -4.95 14.76
C ALA A 164 -13.16 -3.74 14.78
N PHE A 165 -12.06 -3.81 15.53
CA PHE A 165 -11.04 -2.74 15.57
C PHE A 165 -10.35 -2.55 14.21
N VAL A 166 -9.95 -3.65 13.55
CA VAL A 166 -9.44 -3.61 12.16
C VAL A 166 -10.48 -2.99 11.23
N GLY A 167 -11.76 -3.34 11.41
CA GLY A 167 -12.88 -2.77 10.65
C GLY A 167 -12.96 -1.25 10.75
N VAL A 168 -12.73 -0.66 11.95
CA VAL A 168 -12.68 0.80 12.15
C VAL A 168 -11.55 1.42 11.32
N GLY A 169 -10.35 0.82 11.36
CA GLY A 169 -9.20 1.29 10.57
C GLY A 169 -9.46 1.24 9.06
N LEU A 170 -10.01 0.13 8.57
CA LEU A 170 -10.37 -0.05 7.16
C LEU A 170 -11.46 0.93 6.71
N ALA A 171 -12.46 1.18 7.56
CA ALA A 171 -13.50 2.17 7.29
C ALA A 171 -12.93 3.60 7.18
N GLY A 172 -11.95 3.94 8.03
CA GLY A 172 -11.21 5.19 7.92
C GLY A 172 -10.49 5.34 6.58
N VAL A 173 -9.78 4.28 6.12
CA VAL A 173 -9.13 4.27 4.80
C VAL A 173 -10.14 4.47 3.67
N ALA A 174 -11.26 3.76 3.69
CA ALA A 174 -12.32 3.88 2.68
C ALA A 174 -12.90 5.30 2.64
N ALA A 175 -13.25 5.84 3.80
CA ALA A 175 -13.78 7.22 3.93
C ALA A 175 -12.78 8.25 3.40
N GLY A 176 -11.49 8.09 3.73
CA GLY A 176 -10.41 8.93 3.23
C GLY A 176 -10.27 8.88 1.71
N ALA A 177 -10.38 7.68 1.11
CA ALA A 177 -10.30 7.52 -0.35
C ALA A 177 -11.49 8.20 -1.06
N VAL A 178 -12.70 8.07 -0.52
CA VAL A 178 -13.88 8.76 -1.06
C VAL A 178 -13.76 10.28 -0.91
N ALA A 179 -13.33 10.75 0.26
CA ALA A 179 -13.12 12.19 0.50
C ALA A 179 -12.06 12.78 -0.43
N GLU A 180 -10.98 12.05 -0.69
CA GLU A 180 -9.94 12.45 -1.67
C GLU A 180 -10.54 12.63 -3.06
N LEU A 181 -11.36 11.66 -3.51
CA LEU A 181 -12.01 11.72 -4.82
C LEU A 181 -12.92 12.95 -4.92
N LEU A 182 -13.75 13.19 -3.90
CA LEU A 182 -14.62 14.37 -3.83
C LEU A 182 -13.82 15.68 -3.79
N GLY A 183 -12.70 15.71 -3.05
CA GLY A 183 -11.79 16.85 -2.98
C GLY A 183 -11.16 17.20 -4.33
N ARG A 184 -10.81 16.19 -5.14
CA ARG A 184 -10.29 16.37 -6.50
C ARG A 184 -11.35 16.96 -7.43
N LEU A 185 -12.59 16.48 -7.35
CA LEU A 185 -13.72 17.03 -8.11
C LEU A 185 -13.97 18.50 -7.77
N ARG A 186 -13.76 18.91 -6.52
CA ARG A 186 -13.92 20.29 -6.04
C ARG A 186 -12.66 21.15 -6.17
N ARG A 187 -11.57 20.64 -6.74
CA ARG A 187 -10.27 21.32 -6.93
C ARG A 187 -9.66 21.91 -5.65
N VAL A 188 -9.83 21.22 -4.52
CA VAL A 188 -9.37 21.69 -3.18
C VAL A 188 -7.83 21.70 -3.05
N GLY A 189 -7.09 21.10 -4.00
CA GLY A 189 -5.63 21.15 -4.07
C GLY A 189 -4.91 20.59 -2.85
N ALA A 190 -3.96 21.37 -2.28
CA ALA A 190 -3.13 20.93 -1.15
C ALA A 190 -3.92 20.76 0.15
N LEU A 191 -5.07 21.43 0.29
CA LEU A 191 -5.93 21.36 1.49
C LEU A 191 -6.77 20.08 1.54
N ALA A 192 -6.69 19.20 0.54
CA ALA A 192 -7.44 17.93 0.49
C ALA A 192 -7.14 16.98 1.68
N VAL A 193 -6.03 17.17 2.38
CA VAL A 193 -5.71 16.38 3.59
C VAL A 193 -6.74 16.59 4.70
N PHE A 194 -7.24 17.81 4.89
CA PHE A 194 -8.20 18.11 5.96
C PHE A 194 -9.55 17.38 5.79
N PRO A 195 -10.22 17.44 4.63
CA PRO A 195 -11.46 16.67 4.44
C PRO A 195 -11.22 15.14 4.53
N VAL A 196 -10.06 14.62 4.14
CA VAL A 196 -9.69 13.20 4.31
C VAL A 196 -9.61 12.85 5.80
N MET A 197 -8.92 13.66 6.61
CA MET A 197 -8.82 13.46 8.06
C MET A 197 -10.19 13.50 8.73
N ILE A 198 -11.00 14.50 8.40
CA ILE A 198 -12.35 14.67 8.96
C ILE A 198 -13.23 13.47 8.57
N ALA A 199 -13.23 13.05 7.32
CA ALA A 199 -14.01 11.90 6.87
C ALA A 199 -13.58 10.61 7.58
N GLY A 200 -12.27 10.37 7.70
CA GLY A 200 -11.73 9.23 8.44
C GLY A 200 -12.13 9.27 9.92
N ALA A 201 -12.06 10.43 10.57
CA ALA A 201 -12.45 10.61 11.96
C ALA A 201 -13.95 10.35 12.17
N VAL A 202 -14.81 10.96 11.36
CA VAL A 202 -16.29 10.83 11.48
C VAL A 202 -16.72 9.37 11.28
N VAL A 203 -16.27 8.72 10.21
CA VAL A 203 -16.60 7.33 9.93
C VAL A 203 -15.97 6.40 10.97
N GLY A 204 -14.73 6.69 11.40
CA GLY A 204 -14.06 5.95 12.46
C GLY A 204 -14.83 6.01 13.79
N ILE A 205 -15.32 7.18 14.21
CA ILE A 205 -16.17 7.34 15.40
C ILE A 205 -17.45 6.52 15.23
N TRP A 206 -18.13 6.66 14.11
CA TRP A 206 -19.40 5.97 13.86
C TRP A 206 -19.24 4.44 13.94
N VAL A 207 -18.25 3.89 13.26
CA VAL A 207 -17.99 2.44 13.27
C VAL A 207 -17.51 1.98 14.65
N ALA A 208 -16.66 2.75 15.34
CA ALA A 208 -16.17 2.41 16.67
C ALA A 208 -17.30 2.34 17.71
N THR A 209 -18.18 3.35 17.72
CA THR A 209 -19.31 3.39 18.68
C THR A 209 -20.31 2.26 18.45
N THR A 210 -20.60 1.91 17.20
CA THR A 210 -21.45 0.77 16.87
C THR A 210 -20.80 -0.59 17.22
N SER A 211 -19.46 -0.63 17.32
CA SER A 211 -18.68 -1.80 17.67
C SER A 211 -18.29 -1.88 19.16
N GLY A 212 -18.79 -0.97 20.00
CA GLY A 212 -18.53 -0.93 21.43
C GLY A 212 -17.17 -0.36 21.85
N PHE A 213 -16.52 0.40 20.98
CA PHE A 213 -15.29 1.15 21.28
C PHE A 213 -15.60 2.59 21.68
N THR A 214 -14.63 3.24 22.32
CA THR A 214 -14.72 4.67 22.67
C THR A 214 -14.65 5.56 21.44
N MET A 215 -15.32 6.72 21.50
CA MET A 215 -15.25 7.72 20.43
C MET A 215 -13.81 8.17 20.14
N SER A 216 -12.97 8.29 21.18
CA SER A 216 -11.55 8.67 21.05
C SER A 216 -10.74 7.64 20.27
N ALA A 217 -10.98 6.34 20.50
CA ALA A 217 -10.34 5.28 19.73
C ALA A 217 -10.76 5.33 18.25
N GLY A 218 -12.04 5.51 17.98
CA GLY A 218 -12.55 5.65 16.62
C GLY A 218 -12.02 6.87 15.89
N LEU A 219 -11.98 8.01 16.56
CA LEU A 219 -11.42 9.25 16.03
C LEU A 219 -9.93 9.07 15.68
N GLY A 220 -9.14 8.61 16.64
CA GLY A 220 -7.69 8.45 16.44
C GLY A 220 -7.36 7.45 15.34
N LEU A 221 -7.95 6.24 15.39
CA LEU A 221 -7.69 5.19 14.41
C LEU A 221 -8.17 5.58 13.02
N GLY A 222 -9.39 6.07 12.87
CA GLY A 222 -9.97 6.44 11.59
C GLY A 222 -9.22 7.61 10.93
N MET A 223 -8.87 8.64 11.71
CA MET A 223 -8.10 9.78 11.23
C MET A 223 -6.68 9.39 10.80
N LEU A 224 -5.97 8.60 11.61
CA LEU A 224 -4.59 8.20 11.33
C LEU A 224 -4.52 7.29 10.11
N THR A 225 -5.38 6.27 10.01
CA THR A 225 -5.37 5.34 8.87
C THR A 225 -5.76 6.04 7.57
N ALA A 226 -6.75 6.94 7.60
CA ALA A 226 -7.14 7.74 6.43
C ALA A 226 -6.00 8.65 5.95
N SER A 227 -5.37 9.38 6.88
CA SER A 227 -4.28 10.32 6.59
C SER A 227 -3.04 9.59 6.05
N PHE A 228 -2.68 8.47 6.67
CA PHE A 228 -1.54 7.67 6.23
C PHE A 228 -1.76 7.10 4.83
N SER A 229 -2.92 6.46 4.60
CA SER A 229 -3.30 5.92 3.30
C SER A 229 -3.33 7.01 2.21
N TYR A 230 -3.87 8.21 2.53
CA TYR A 230 -3.83 9.36 1.64
C TYR A 230 -2.40 9.80 1.31
N SER A 231 -1.53 9.90 2.32
CA SER A 231 -0.13 10.29 2.13
C SER A 231 0.61 9.33 1.21
N VAL A 232 0.42 8.02 1.39
CA VAL A 232 0.96 6.98 0.51
C VAL A 232 0.51 7.19 -0.94
N ARG A 233 -0.79 7.38 -1.16
CA ARG A 233 -1.32 7.61 -2.52
C ARG A 233 -0.80 8.92 -3.12
N ARG A 234 -0.63 9.95 -2.32
CA ARG A 234 -0.15 11.24 -2.80
C ARG A 234 1.34 11.20 -3.18
N ILE A 235 2.17 10.53 -2.37
CA ILE A 235 3.61 10.40 -2.63
C ILE A 235 3.86 9.51 -3.84
N PHE A 236 3.31 8.30 -3.83
CA PHE A 236 3.57 7.33 -4.90
C PHE A 236 2.71 7.56 -6.16
N GLY A 237 1.58 8.26 -6.05
CA GLY A 237 0.79 8.65 -7.20
C GLY A 237 1.41 9.73 -8.08
N ALA A 238 2.49 10.38 -7.60
CA ALA A 238 3.27 11.35 -8.38
C ALA A 238 4.36 10.68 -9.24
N VAL A 239 4.58 9.36 -9.09
CA VAL A 239 5.61 8.62 -9.82
C VAL A 239 5.08 8.21 -11.21
N SER A 240 5.98 8.11 -12.19
CA SER A 240 5.66 7.83 -13.61
C SER A 240 4.87 6.54 -13.82
N GLY A 241 5.18 5.48 -13.06
CA GLY A 241 4.49 4.18 -13.15
C GLY A 241 3.03 4.18 -12.68
N ALA A 242 2.56 5.24 -12.01
CA ALA A 242 1.16 5.38 -11.61
C ALA A 242 0.19 5.53 -12.80
N GLY A 243 0.69 5.78 -14.02
CA GLY A 243 -0.10 5.79 -15.25
C GLY A 243 -0.52 4.41 -15.74
N GLU A 244 0.18 3.35 -15.34
CA GLU A 244 -0.10 1.99 -15.77
C GLU A 244 -1.10 1.29 -14.83
N VAL A 245 -1.91 0.38 -15.37
CA VAL A 245 -2.92 -0.36 -14.58
C VAL A 245 -2.27 -1.13 -13.44
N GLY A 246 -1.13 -1.79 -13.69
CA GLY A 246 -0.37 -2.49 -12.65
C GLY A 246 0.08 -1.59 -11.52
N GLY A 247 0.61 -0.39 -11.85
CA GLY A 247 1.02 0.62 -10.88
C GLY A 247 -0.16 1.17 -10.07
N GLN A 248 -1.32 1.39 -10.70
CA GLN A 248 -2.53 1.86 -10.03
C GLN A 248 -3.06 0.84 -9.01
N LEU A 249 -3.08 -0.45 -9.39
CA LEU A 249 -3.49 -1.54 -8.49
C LEU A 249 -2.51 -1.68 -7.31
N ALA A 250 -1.21 -1.64 -7.58
CA ALA A 250 -0.20 -1.69 -6.53
C ALA A 250 -0.29 -0.50 -5.58
N LEU A 251 -0.54 0.71 -6.11
CA LEU A 251 -0.75 1.91 -5.31
C LEU A 251 -1.98 1.78 -4.41
N ALA A 252 -3.08 1.26 -4.95
CA ALA A 252 -4.30 1.02 -4.18
C ALA A 252 -4.06 0.01 -3.05
N VAL A 253 -3.52 -1.17 -3.37
CA VAL A 253 -3.22 -2.23 -2.40
C VAL A 253 -2.22 -1.75 -1.36
N GLY A 254 -1.10 -1.15 -1.77
CA GLY A 254 -0.07 -0.63 -0.86
C GLY A 254 -0.61 0.42 0.10
N SER A 255 -1.49 1.31 -0.38
CA SER A 255 -2.10 2.35 0.47
C SER A 255 -3.06 1.80 1.52
N VAL A 256 -3.59 0.58 1.34
CA VAL A 256 -4.44 -0.12 2.33
C VAL A 256 -3.61 -0.98 3.27
N LEU A 257 -2.56 -1.65 2.78
CA LEU A 257 -1.75 -2.55 3.62
C LEU A 257 -0.78 -1.80 4.53
N LEU A 258 -0.16 -0.71 4.06
CA LEU A 258 0.83 0.04 4.83
C LEU A 258 0.33 0.60 6.17
N PRO A 259 -0.93 1.06 6.34
CA PRO A 259 -1.46 1.45 7.64
C PRO A 259 -1.60 0.31 8.64
N GLY A 260 -1.45 -0.95 8.24
CA GLY A 260 -1.68 -2.13 9.09
C GLY A 260 -0.86 -2.14 10.37
N VAL A 261 0.40 -1.72 10.31
CA VAL A 261 1.26 -1.60 11.50
C VAL A 261 0.72 -0.59 12.50
N LEU A 262 0.09 0.50 12.05
CA LEU A 262 -0.55 1.48 12.94
C LEU A 262 -1.77 0.88 13.63
N VAL A 263 -2.57 0.10 12.90
CA VAL A 263 -3.73 -0.60 13.47
C VAL A 263 -3.27 -1.60 14.52
N LEU A 264 -2.21 -2.37 14.25
CA LEU A 264 -1.63 -3.29 15.23
C LEU A 264 -1.14 -2.55 16.48
N ALA A 265 -0.34 -1.48 16.30
CA ALA A 265 0.22 -0.71 17.40
C ALA A 265 -0.87 -0.09 18.29
N LEU A 266 -1.90 0.47 17.70
CA LEU A 266 -3.04 1.01 18.45
C LEU A 266 -3.88 -0.10 19.10
N GLY A 267 -4.03 -1.24 18.45
CA GLY A 267 -4.69 -2.42 19.01
C GLY A 267 -3.96 -2.98 20.22
N SER A 268 -2.62 -3.03 20.19
CA SER A 268 -1.81 -3.44 21.34
C SER A 268 -1.94 -2.48 22.53
N LEU A 269 -1.92 -1.18 22.27
CA LEU A 269 -2.16 -0.16 23.30
C LEU A 269 -3.58 -0.23 23.89
N ALA A 270 -4.56 -0.68 23.09
CA ALA A 270 -5.93 -0.91 23.55
C ALA A 270 -6.11 -2.27 24.29
N GLY A 271 -5.07 -3.05 24.49
CA GLY A 271 -5.10 -4.35 25.16
C GLY A 271 -5.84 -5.44 24.37
N LEU A 272 -5.85 -5.36 23.04
CA LEU A 272 -6.53 -6.32 22.15
C LEU A 272 -5.68 -7.56 21.81
N LEU A 273 -4.39 -7.54 22.18
CA LEU A 273 -3.42 -8.62 21.95
C LEU A 273 -3.07 -9.41 23.23
N ALA A 274 -3.74 -9.10 24.34
CA ALA A 274 -3.55 -9.74 25.62
C ALA A 274 -4.40 -11.01 25.78
#